data_ebb934473b0129cbb3ac64c638791cdd
#
_entry.id   ebb934473b0129cbb3ac64c638791cdd
#
_cell.length_a   1.000
_cell.length_b   1.000
_cell.length_c   1.000
_cell.angle_alpha   90.00
_cell.angle_beta   90.00
_cell.angle_gamma   90.00
#
_symmetry.space_group_name_H-M   'P 1'
#
loop_
_entity.id
_entity.type
_entity.pdbx_description
1 polymer ?
#
loop_
_entity_poly.entity_id
_entity_poly.type
_entity_poly.pdbx_seq_one_letter_code
_entity_poly.pdbx_strand_id
1 'polypeptide(L)'
;MLITVFTPTYNRASFLRNIFECLTQQTFYDFEWIVVDDGSTDSTKEVMKKIVTEHHTFPIKYIYKENEGKHVAINVGVRKAEGELFFILDSDDKLPIDSL
;
A
#
# COMPACT_ATOMS: atom_id res chain seq x y z
N MET A 1 12.18 10.97 0.11
CA MET A 1 10.96 10.62 0.86
C MET A 1 11.27 10.29 2.30
N LEU A 2 10.43 10.74 3.23
CA LEU A 2 10.63 10.46 4.63
C LEU A 2 10.04 9.10 5.03
N ILE A 3 8.83 8.79 4.56
CA ILE A 3 8.09 7.60 5.02
C ILE A 3 7.75 6.70 3.84
N THR A 4 7.96 5.39 4.04
CA THR A 4 7.37 4.37 3.19
C THR A 4 6.18 3.76 3.94
N VAL A 5 4.98 3.92 3.41
CA VAL A 5 3.80 3.23 3.92
C VAL A 5 3.68 1.92 3.14
N PHE A 6 3.77 0.81 3.85
CA PHE A 6 3.76 -0.52 3.24
C PHE A 6 2.50 -1.27 3.60
N THR A 7 1.79 -1.79 2.60
CA THR A 7 0.59 -2.59 2.79
C THR A 7 0.77 -3.96 2.15
N PRO A 8 0.97 -5.01 2.95
CA PRO A 8 0.87 -6.37 2.43
C PRO A 8 -0.61 -6.70 2.27
N THR A 9 -0.99 -7.31 1.15
CA THR A 9 -2.39 -7.63 0.92
C THR A 9 -2.55 -9.00 0.29
N TYR A 10 -3.66 -9.66 0.63
CA TYR A 10 -4.10 -10.90 0.03
C TYR A 10 -5.62 -10.97 0.10
N ASN A 11 -6.28 -10.93 -1.06
CA ASN A 11 -7.75 -10.98 -1.16
C ASN A 11 -8.45 -9.95 -0.26
N ARG A 12 -8.00 -8.69 -0.35
CA ARG A 12 -8.53 -7.57 0.45
C ARG A 12 -8.92 -6.37 -0.43
N ALA A 13 -9.45 -6.63 -1.62
CA ALA A 13 -9.75 -5.58 -2.59
C ALA A 13 -10.60 -4.44 -2.00
N SER A 14 -11.62 -4.78 -1.20
CA SER A 14 -12.53 -3.78 -0.62
C SER A 14 -11.85 -2.86 0.39
N PHE A 15 -10.76 -3.30 1.00
CA PHE A 15 -10.05 -2.49 2.02
C PHE A 15 -9.04 -1.54 1.39
N LEU A 16 -8.48 -1.88 0.24
CA LEU A 16 -7.46 -1.06 -0.40
C LEU A 16 -7.98 0.31 -0.82
N ARG A 17 -9.21 0.38 -1.30
CA ARG A 17 -9.85 1.65 -1.63
C ARG A 17 -9.95 2.55 -0.39
N ASN A 18 -10.32 1.98 0.74
CA ASN A 18 -10.43 2.74 2.00
C ASN A 18 -9.06 3.27 2.44
N ILE A 19 -8.01 2.45 2.32
CA ILE A 19 -6.65 2.89 2.65
C ILE A 19 -6.22 4.03 1.73
N PHE A 20 -6.46 3.89 0.43
CA PHE A 20 -6.12 4.93 -0.54
C PHE A 20 -6.80 6.26 -0.17
N GLU A 21 -8.10 6.23 0.14
CA GLU A 21 -8.84 7.42 0.53
C GLU A 21 -8.28 8.05 1.81
N CYS A 22 -7.93 7.21 2.79
CA CYS A 22 -7.29 7.71 4.02
C CYS A 22 -5.95 8.38 3.73
N LEU A 23 -5.14 7.81 2.83
CA LEU A 23 -3.84 8.37 2.49
C LEU A 23 -3.98 9.69 1.73
N THR A 24 -5.00 9.83 0.87
CA THR A 24 -5.24 11.09 0.16
C THR A 24 -5.68 12.21 1.09
N GLN A 25 -6.19 11.89 2.28
CA GLN A 25 -6.64 12.87 3.27
C GLN A 25 -5.57 13.25 4.28
N GLN A 26 -4.38 12.65 4.21
CA GLN A 26 -3.29 13.02 5.12
C GLN A 26 -2.81 14.43 4.83
N THR A 27 -2.41 15.16 5.88
CA THR A 27 -1.85 16.50 5.73
C THR A 27 -0.37 16.48 5.41
N PHE A 28 0.30 15.36 5.66
CA PHE A 28 1.71 15.15 5.35
C PHE A 28 1.82 14.30 4.10
N TYR A 29 2.57 14.74 3.10
CA TYR A 29 2.65 14.07 1.79
C TYR A 29 4.05 13.55 1.43
N ASP A 30 5.02 13.67 2.30
CA ASP A 30 6.38 13.19 2.03
C ASP A 30 6.48 11.68 2.30
N PHE A 31 5.64 10.91 1.61
CA PHE A 31 5.60 9.46 1.72
C PHE A 31 5.33 8.81 0.37
N GLU A 32 5.67 7.54 0.28
CA GLU A 32 5.27 6.66 -0.81
C GLU A 32 4.38 5.54 -0.25
N TRP A 33 3.52 4.99 -1.09
CA TRP A 33 2.69 3.85 -0.71
C TRP A 33 3.09 2.64 -1.55
N ILE A 34 3.56 1.59 -0.88
CA ILE A 34 3.93 0.33 -1.53
C ILE A 34 2.91 -0.73 -1.13
N VAL A 35 2.25 -1.31 -2.11
CA VAL A 35 1.31 -2.41 -1.92
C VAL A 35 1.93 -3.66 -2.53
N VAL A 36 2.17 -4.67 -1.71
CA VAL A 36 2.66 -5.97 -2.19
C VAL A 36 1.51 -6.97 -2.09
N ASP A 37 1.05 -7.43 -3.24
CA ASP A 37 -0.06 -8.36 -3.36
C ASP A 37 0.50 -9.79 -3.39
N ASP A 38 0.20 -10.56 -2.35
CA ASP A 38 0.70 -11.92 -2.18
C ASP A 38 -0.18 -12.94 -2.91
N GLY A 39 -0.40 -12.73 -4.20
CA GLY A 39 -1.08 -13.69 -5.05
C GLY A 39 -2.59 -13.69 -4.94
N SER A 40 -3.22 -12.51 -4.75
CA SER A 40 -4.67 -12.42 -4.66
C SER A 40 -5.38 -13.02 -5.87
N THR A 41 -6.49 -13.70 -5.61
CA THR A 41 -7.33 -14.32 -6.63
C THR A 41 -8.65 -13.57 -6.83
N ASP A 42 -8.92 -12.55 -6.01
CA ASP A 42 -10.10 -11.69 -6.13
C ASP A 42 -9.83 -10.51 -7.06
N SER A 43 -10.58 -9.42 -6.93
CA SER A 43 -10.45 -8.23 -7.76
C SER A 43 -9.36 -7.26 -7.28
N THR A 44 -8.49 -7.67 -6.36
CA THR A 44 -7.43 -6.79 -5.80
C THR A 44 -6.59 -6.15 -6.90
N LYS A 45 -6.14 -6.94 -7.88
CA LYS A 45 -5.31 -6.45 -8.96
C LYS A 45 -6.00 -5.35 -9.77
N GLU A 46 -7.28 -5.55 -10.10
CA GLU A 46 -8.08 -4.60 -10.86
C GLU A 46 -8.30 -3.32 -10.05
N VAL A 47 -8.59 -3.45 -8.77
CA VAL A 47 -8.76 -2.30 -7.87
C VAL A 47 -7.48 -1.47 -7.81
N MET A 48 -6.32 -2.11 -7.65
CA MET A 48 -5.05 -1.39 -7.59
C MET A 48 -4.70 -0.74 -8.93
N LYS A 49 -4.96 -1.39 -10.05
CA LYS A 49 -4.75 -0.78 -11.36
C LYS A 49 -5.56 0.50 -11.52
N LYS A 50 -6.79 0.50 -11.03
CA LYS A 50 -7.64 1.69 -11.07
C LYS A 50 -7.12 2.77 -10.14
N ILE A 51 -6.72 2.40 -8.92
CA ILE A 51 -6.21 3.36 -7.92
C ILE A 51 -4.99 4.11 -8.46
N VAL A 52 -4.03 3.41 -9.07
CA VAL A 52 -2.81 4.07 -9.55
C VAL A 52 -3.08 5.04 -10.69
N THR A 53 -4.22 4.93 -11.37
CA THR A 53 -4.60 5.88 -12.42
C THR A 53 -5.38 7.08 -11.90
N GLU A 54 -5.83 7.06 -10.65
CA GLU A 54 -6.55 8.18 -10.06
C GLU A 54 -5.57 9.26 -9.59
N HIS A 55 -6.08 10.48 -9.42
CA HIS A 55 -5.25 11.60 -8.97
C HIS A 55 -4.74 11.37 -7.54
N HIS A 56 -3.43 11.47 -7.36
CA HIS A 56 -2.80 11.38 -6.04
C HIS A 56 -1.53 12.22 -6.03
N THR A 57 -1.13 12.65 -4.82
CA THR A 57 0.02 13.53 -4.62
C THR A 57 1.27 12.79 -4.15
N PHE A 58 1.18 11.49 -3.97
CA PHE A 58 2.27 10.64 -3.50
C PHE A 58 2.49 9.47 -4.46
N PRO A 59 3.73 8.96 -4.56
CA PRO A 59 4.01 7.79 -5.40
C PRO A 59 3.31 6.55 -4.87
N ILE A 60 2.81 5.72 -5.78
CA ILE A 60 2.19 4.43 -5.46
C ILE A 60 2.92 3.35 -6.25
N LYS A 61 3.39 2.32 -5.55
CA LYS A 61 4.01 1.15 -6.16
C LYS A 61 3.15 -0.07 -5.86
N TYR A 62 2.66 -0.75 -6.88
CA TYR A 62 1.91 -1.99 -6.72
C TYR A 62 2.73 -3.15 -7.27
N ILE A 63 2.98 -4.15 -6.44
CA ILE A 63 3.79 -5.32 -6.80
C ILE A 63 2.93 -6.55 -6.59
N TYR A 64 2.68 -7.28 -7.67
CA TYR A 64 1.99 -8.56 -7.62
C TYR A 64 3.02 -9.68 -7.62
N LYS A 65 2.86 -10.67 -6.74
CA LYS A 65 3.76 -11.82 -6.65
C LYS A 65 2.95 -13.07 -6.35
N GLU A 66 3.56 -14.24 -6.54
CA GLU A 66 2.94 -15.50 -6.17
C GLU A 66 2.76 -15.58 -4.65
N ASN A 67 1.75 -16.31 -4.21
CA ASN A 67 1.47 -16.48 -2.79
C ASN A 67 2.61 -17.25 -2.11
N GLU A 68 3.37 -16.56 -1.25
CA GLU A 68 4.51 -17.12 -0.53
C GLU A 68 4.47 -16.75 0.95
N GLY A 69 3.45 -16.00 1.38
CA GLY A 69 3.28 -15.60 2.76
C GLY A 69 3.71 -14.17 3.05
N LYS A 70 3.23 -13.65 4.17
CA LYS A 70 3.41 -12.26 4.57
C LYS A 70 4.88 -11.89 4.77
N HIS A 71 5.71 -12.82 5.26
CA HIS A 71 7.13 -12.54 5.48
C HIS A 71 7.86 -12.23 4.17
N VAL A 72 7.56 -12.97 3.11
CA VAL A 72 8.16 -12.73 1.80
C VAL A 72 7.67 -11.39 1.24
N ALA A 73 6.37 -11.10 1.41
CA ALA A 73 5.80 -9.82 0.99
C ALA A 73 6.49 -8.64 1.69
N ILE A 74 6.73 -8.74 2.99
CA ILE A 74 7.42 -7.71 3.76
C ILE A 74 8.85 -7.51 3.23
N ASN A 75 9.56 -8.59 2.97
CA ASN A 75 10.92 -8.52 2.43
C ASN A 75 10.96 -7.81 1.07
N VAL A 76 9.98 -8.07 0.22
CA VAL A 76 9.87 -7.38 -1.06
C VAL A 76 9.64 -5.88 -0.84
N GLY A 77 8.74 -5.53 0.07
CA GLY A 77 8.43 -4.13 0.40
C GLY A 77 9.66 -3.39 0.93
N VAL A 78 10.40 -4.01 1.85
CA VAL A 78 11.62 -3.41 2.40
C VAL A 78 12.64 -3.13 1.30
N ARG A 79 12.83 -4.07 0.38
CA ARG A 79 13.80 -3.89 -0.71
C ARG A 79 13.40 -2.79 -1.70
N LYS A 80 12.11 -2.52 -1.84
CA LYS A 80 11.60 -1.49 -2.76
C LYS A 80 11.40 -0.13 -2.10
N ALA A 81 11.50 -0.07 -0.76
CA ALA A 81 11.26 1.15 -0.01
C ALA A 81 12.37 2.18 -0.23
N GLU A 82 11.98 3.42 -0.45
CA GLU A 82 12.88 4.55 -0.58
C GLU A 82 12.77 5.53 0.59
N GLY A 83 11.77 5.35 1.46
CA GLY A 83 11.61 6.20 2.63
C GLY A 83 12.60 5.86 3.73
N GLU A 84 12.91 6.84 4.57
CA GLU A 84 13.80 6.66 5.72
C GLU A 84 13.11 5.88 6.84
N LEU A 85 11.79 6.03 6.96
CA LEU A 85 10.97 5.32 7.93
C LEU A 85 10.05 4.36 7.20
N PHE A 86 9.90 3.15 7.76
CA PHE A 86 9.08 2.10 7.17
C PHE A 86 7.87 1.84 8.08
N PHE A 87 6.67 2.16 7.59
CA PHE A 87 5.43 2.03 8.35
C PHE A 87 4.57 0.94 7.72
N ILE A 88 4.26 -0.11 8.50
CA ILE A 88 3.39 -1.20 8.02
C ILE A 88 1.94 -0.86 8.34
N LEU A 89 1.12 -0.78 7.28
CA LEU A 89 -0.32 -0.55 7.38
C LEU A 89 -1.02 -1.73 6.73
N ASP A 90 -1.54 -2.64 7.54
CA ASP A 90 -2.24 -3.81 7.02
C ASP A 90 -3.49 -3.41 6.26
N SER A 91 -3.91 -4.24 5.30
CA SER A 91 -5.02 -3.91 4.40
C SER A 91 -6.36 -3.75 5.11
N ASP A 92 -6.51 -4.28 6.33
CA ASP A 92 -7.73 -4.13 7.14
C ASP A 92 -7.64 -3.03 8.19
N ASP A 93 -6.51 -2.32 8.26
CA ASP A 93 -6.34 -1.21 9.20
C ASP A 93 -6.95 0.08 8.65
N LYS A 94 -7.25 1.00 9.57
CA LYS A 94 -7.66 2.36 9.23
C LYS A 94 -6.63 3.34 9.74
N LEU A 95 -6.30 4.31 8.91
CA LEU A 95 -5.34 5.35 9.26
C LEU A 95 -6.10 6.65 9.49
N PRO A 96 -6.13 7.18 10.74
CA PRO A 96 -6.76 8.48 10.98
C PRO A 96 -6.06 9.60 10.20
N ILE A 97 -6.79 10.67 9.92
CA ILE A 97 -6.22 11.88 9.32
C ILE A 97 -5.13 12.38 10.28
N ASP A 98 -4.02 12.85 9.71
CA ASP A 98 -2.86 13.39 10.46
C ASP A 98 -2.06 12.34 11.23
N SER A 99 -2.18 11.06 10.88
CA SER A 99 -1.38 10.01 11.52
C SER A 99 0.07 9.96 11.02
N LEU A 100 0.32 10.48 9.84
CA LEU A 100 1.67 10.49 9.24
C LEU A 100 2.46 11.74 9.60
#